data_f788fe98cddc33a2eae8755833538425
#
_entry.id   f788fe98cddc33a2eae8755833538425
#
_cell.length_a   1.000
_cell.length_b   1.000
_cell.length_c   1.000
_cell.angle_alpha   90.00
_cell.angle_beta   90.00
_cell.angle_gamma   90.00
#
_symmetry.space_group_name_H-M   'P 1'
#
loop_
_entity.id
_entity.type
_entity.pdbx_description
1 polymer ?
#
loop_
_entity_poly.entity_id
_entity_poly.type
_entity_poly.pdbx_seq_one_letter_code
_entity_poly.pdbx_strand_id
1 'polypeptide(L)'
;LNMSKLNTEAQVIEGVGLFYVKLNKPSLKYQSQTDKEFSVTVQVDKATKILWNKTFQKQKCKELEYDDFCEKYGVEYAIGNEEQYLLTLKKPANYKDKETGQLKDIPDAYRPRALIDDGNGELEDVTFTKLIGNGSKGVVQYEVNSNDYGTFAKLLAIRVDELVVVEQGDSAGKFNVLGKVKSLAENPNANSKAQETSVATDDSQENEDDQW
;
A
#
# COMPACT_ATOMS: atom_id res chain seq x y z
N LEU A 1 -29.68 -0.32 -28.54
CA LEU A 1 -29.29 -0.58 -27.14
C LEU A 1 -28.74 0.73 -26.59
N ASN A 2 -29.57 1.45 -25.83
CA ASN A 2 -29.16 2.65 -25.11
C ASN A 2 -28.29 2.23 -23.93
N MET A 3 -26.97 2.43 -24.07
CA MET A 3 -26.08 2.42 -22.92
C MET A 3 -26.39 3.68 -22.11
N SER A 4 -27.11 3.51 -21.01
CA SER A 4 -27.24 4.55 -19.99
C SER A 4 -25.85 4.95 -19.55
N LYS A 5 -25.46 6.22 -19.79
CA LYS A 5 -24.24 6.80 -19.23
C LYS A 5 -24.36 6.68 -17.72
N LEU A 6 -23.61 5.77 -17.13
CA LEU A 6 -23.38 5.74 -15.69
C LEU A 6 -22.75 7.09 -15.30
N ASN A 7 -23.50 7.84 -14.50
CA ASN A 7 -22.99 9.08 -13.91
C ASN A 7 -22.00 8.66 -12.82
N THR A 8 -20.73 8.49 -13.20
CA THR A 8 -19.65 8.13 -12.27
C THR A 8 -19.06 9.42 -11.72
N GLU A 9 -19.64 9.94 -10.66
CA GLU A 9 -19.03 11.04 -9.92
C GLU A 9 -17.90 10.48 -9.05
N ALA A 10 -16.70 11.06 -9.21
CA ALA A 10 -15.60 10.78 -8.32
C ALA A 10 -15.90 11.35 -6.93
N GLN A 11 -15.75 10.51 -5.91
CA GLN A 11 -15.94 10.87 -4.51
C GLN A 11 -14.62 10.73 -3.74
N VAL A 12 -14.53 11.37 -2.59
CA VAL A 12 -13.35 11.33 -1.74
C VAL A 12 -13.70 10.93 -0.30
N ILE A 13 -12.73 10.31 0.38
CA ILE A 13 -12.72 10.11 1.83
C ILE A 13 -11.45 10.78 2.32
N GLU A 14 -11.57 11.75 3.20
CA GLU A 14 -10.47 12.58 3.70
C GLU A 14 -10.01 12.14 5.09
N GLY A 15 -8.77 12.49 5.45
CA GLY A 15 -8.23 12.33 6.79
C GLY A 15 -8.08 10.87 7.24
N VAL A 16 -7.90 9.95 6.30
CA VAL A 16 -7.83 8.51 6.58
C VAL A 16 -6.39 8.01 6.76
N GLY A 17 -6.23 7.00 7.61
CA GLY A 17 -5.01 6.20 7.65
C GLY A 17 -4.93 5.26 6.44
N LEU A 18 -3.75 5.16 5.82
CA LEU A 18 -3.48 4.35 4.64
C LEU A 18 -2.66 3.12 5.01
N PHE A 19 -3.12 1.95 4.56
CA PHE A 19 -2.49 0.67 4.86
C PHE A 19 -2.44 -0.23 3.62
N TYR A 20 -1.39 -1.05 3.52
CA TYR A 20 -1.22 -2.01 2.43
C TYR A 20 -1.47 -1.40 1.05
N VAL A 21 -0.87 -0.23 0.80
CA VAL A 21 -0.97 0.47 -0.47
C VAL A 21 -0.25 -0.32 -1.56
N LYS A 22 -1.00 -0.88 -2.50
CA LYS A 22 -0.50 -1.72 -3.60
C LYS A 22 -0.85 -1.07 -4.94
N LEU A 23 -0.26 0.09 -5.21
CA LEU A 23 -0.48 0.85 -6.45
C LEU A 23 0.69 0.75 -7.42
N ASN A 24 1.92 0.62 -6.92
CA ASN A 24 3.10 0.41 -7.76
C ASN A 24 3.12 -0.97 -8.41
N LYS A 25 2.74 -2.00 -7.65
CA LYS A 25 2.69 -3.39 -8.11
C LYS A 25 1.38 -4.05 -7.68
N PRO A 26 0.51 -4.45 -8.62
CA PRO A 26 -0.74 -5.11 -8.27
C PRO A 26 -0.47 -6.50 -7.67
N SER A 27 -1.34 -6.93 -6.77
CA SER A 27 -1.32 -8.27 -6.18
C SER A 27 -2.34 -9.18 -6.85
N LEU A 28 -2.12 -10.49 -6.77
CA LEU A 28 -3.13 -11.47 -7.16
C LEU A 28 -4.38 -11.29 -6.30
N LYS A 29 -5.54 -11.42 -6.92
CA LYS A 29 -6.81 -11.54 -6.18
C LYS A 29 -6.82 -12.81 -5.36
N TYR A 30 -7.52 -12.75 -4.25
CA TYR A 30 -7.73 -13.95 -3.42
C TYR A 30 -8.30 -15.10 -4.25
N GLN A 31 -7.69 -16.28 -4.12
CA GLN A 31 -8.02 -17.51 -4.86
C GLN A 31 -7.88 -17.43 -6.40
N SER A 32 -7.27 -16.40 -6.96
CA SER A 32 -6.97 -16.34 -8.39
C SER A 32 -5.49 -16.52 -8.64
N GLN A 33 -5.16 -17.25 -9.71
CA GLN A 33 -3.78 -17.41 -10.18
C GLN A 33 -3.38 -16.37 -11.24
N THR A 34 -4.37 -15.68 -11.80
CA THR A 34 -4.16 -14.81 -12.96
C THR A 34 -4.69 -13.40 -12.76
N ASP A 35 -5.81 -13.26 -12.07
CA ASP A 35 -6.42 -11.95 -11.87
C ASP A 35 -5.65 -11.14 -10.84
N LYS A 36 -5.29 -9.92 -11.23
CA LYS A 36 -4.57 -8.98 -10.38
C LYS A 36 -5.43 -7.78 -10.02
N GLU A 37 -5.13 -7.17 -8.88
CA GLU A 37 -5.81 -5.96 -8.44
C GLU A 37 -4.85 -4.99 -7.77
N PHE A 38 -5.09 -3.70 -7.98
CA PHE A 38 -4.58 -2.62 -7.14
C PHE A 38 -5.48 -2.48 -5.92
N SER A 39 -4.90 -2.14 -4.78
CA SER A 39 -5.67 -1.99 -3.56
C SER A 39 -5.04 -1.00 -2.58
N VAL A 40 -5.88 -0.45 -1.73
CA VAL A 40 -5.52 0.28 -0.52
C VAL A 40 -6.52 -0.08 0.57
N THR A 41 -6.05 -0.31 1.76
CA THR A 41 -6.90 -0.39 2.96
C THR A 41 -6.85 0.96 3.67
N VAL A 42 -8.00 1.50 4.02
CA VAL A 42 -8.12 2.78 4.68
C VAL A 42 -8.83 2.62 6.03
N GLN A 43 -8.33 3.33 7.02
CA GLN A 43 -8.98 3.46 8.31
C GLN A 43 -9.95 4.63 8.27
N VAL A 44 -11.18 4.39 8.66
CA VAL A 44 -12.26 5.39 8.65
C VAL A 44 -12.88 5.53 10.02
N ASP A 45 -13.57 6.62 10.25
CA ASP A 45 -14.34 6.83 11.47
C ASP A 45 -15.67 6.04 11.47
N LYS A 46 -16.31 6.00 12.62
CA LYS A 46 -17.59 5.29 12.83
C LYS A 46 -18.72 5.85 11.95
N ALA A 47 -18.75 7.16 11.73
CA ALA A 47 -19.78 7.79 10.92
C ALA A 47 -19.65 7.39 9.45
N THR A 48 -18.43 7.43 8.93
CA THR A 48 -18.09 6.96 7.57
C THR A 48 -18.41 5.47 7.41
N LYS A 49 -18.05 4.61 8.40
CA LYS A 49 -18.40 3.18 8.38
C LYS A 49 -19.90 2.94 8.25
N ILE A 50 -20.71 3.67 9.01
CA ILE A 50 -22.18 3.50 8.98
C ILE A 50 -22.72 3.88 7.60
N LEU A 51 -22.33 5.04 7.08
CA LEU A 51 -22.74 5.51 5.76
C LEU A 51 -22.27 4.58 4.65
N TRP A 52 -21.00 4.15 4.71
CA TRP A 52 -20.42 3.22 3.77
C TRP A 52 -21.15 1.89 3.70
N ASN A 53 -21.38 1.27 4.84
CA ASN A 53 -22.04 -0.04 4.92
C ASN A 53 -23.52 0.00 4.45
N LYS A 54 -24.16 1.16 4.54
CA LYS A 54 -25.51 1.39 4.01
C LYS A 54 -25.47 1.47 2.47
N THR A 55 -24.47 2.13 1.92
CA THR A 55 -24.35 2.37 0.46
C THR A 55 -23.77 1.16 -0.26
N PHE A 56 -22.71 0.56 0.29
CA PHE A 56 -21.92 -0.50 -0.35
C PHE A 56 -22.08 -1.84 0.37
N GLN A 57 -23.22 -2.50 0.20
CA GLN A 57 -23.57 -3.70 0.96
C GLN A 57 -22.61 -4.88 0.76
N LYS A 58 -21.91 -4.94 -0.39
CA LYS A 58 -20.94 -5.99 -0.72
C LYS A 58 -19.48 -5.62 -0.43
N GLN A 59 -19.22 -4.37 -0.03
CA GLN A 59 -17.89 -3.86 0.32
C GLN A 59 -17.90 -3.26 1.73
N LYS A 60 -18.42 -4.01 2.70
CA LYS A 60 -18.54 -3.53 4.08
C LYS A 60 -17.18 -3.28 4.72
N CYS A 61 -17.13 -2.31 5.60
CA CYS A 61 -16.00 -2.10 6.50
C CYS A 61 -15.81 -3.32 7.40
N LYS A 62 -14.56 -3.65 7.64
CA LYS A 62 -14.16 -4.61 8.68
C LYS A 62 -13.97 -3.86 9.99
N GLU A 63 -14.32 -4.52 11.07
CA GLU A 63 -14.10 -4.04 12.44
C GLU A 63 -13.00 -4.88 13.06
N LEU A 64 -12.05 -4.23 13.70
CA LEU A 64 -10.99 -4.88 14.45
C LEU A 64 -10.87 -4.21 15.81
N GLU A 65 -10.62 -5.01 16.83
CA GLU A 65 -10.16 -4.51 18.12
C GLU A 65 -8.82 -3.78 17.95
N TYR A 66 -8.54 -2.83 18.83
CA TYR A 66 -7.34 -1.99 18.72
C TYR A 66 -6.05 -2.81 18.72
N ASP A 67 -5.93 -3.79 19.61
CA ASP A 67 -4.73 -4.63 19.73
C ASP A 67 -4.51 -5.48 18.46
N ASP A 68 -5.57 -6.10 17.94
CA ASP A 68 -5.53 -6.85 16.67
C ASP A 68 -5.13 -5.96 15.49
N PHE A 69 -5.60 -4.71 15.51
CA PHE A 69 -5.24 -3.73 14.49
C PHE A 69 -3.76 -3.36 14.58
N CYS A 70 -3.24 -3.05 15.76
CA CYS A 70 -1.84 -2.70 15.95
C CYS A 70 -0.92 -3.87 15.57
N GLU A 71 -1.24 -5.09 15.99
CA GLU A 71 -0.48 -6.29 15.62
C GLU A 71 -0.46 -6.50 14.10
N LYS A 72 -1.62 -6.40 13.46
CA LYS A 72 -1.77 -6.67 12.03
C LYS A 72 -1.08 -5.66 11.14
N TYR A 73 -1.15 -4.38 11.49
CA TYR A 73 -0.66 -3.29 10.63
C TYR A 73 0.69 -2.73 11.07
N GLY A 74 1.20 -3.16 12.21
CA GLY A 74 2.51 -2.74 12.74
C GLY A 74 2.57 -1.26 13.10
N VAL A 75 1.45 -0.69 13.57
CA VAL A 75 1.35 0.73 13.92
C VAL A 75 0.77 0.88 15.31
N GLU A 76 1.33 1.80 16.08
CA GLU A 76 0.78 2.24 17.35
C GLU A 76 0.10 3.59 17.15
N TYR A 77 -1.22 3.64 17.30
CA TYR A 77 -1.93 4.91 17.37
C TYR A 77 -2.22 5.27 18.82
N ALA A 78 -2.02 6.53 19.15
CA ALA A 78 -2.40 7.08 20.45
C ALA A 78 -3.93 7.25 20.63
N ILE A 79 -4.73 6.63 19.77
CA ILE A 79 -6.19 6.71 19.76
C ILE A 79 -6.71 5.47 20.45
N GLY A 80 -6.87 5.54 21.76
CA GLY A 80 -7.73 4.72 22.63
C GLY A 80 -8.00 3.26 22.27
N ASN A 81 -8.58 2.53 23.20
CA ASN A 81 -9.01 1.13 23.04
C ASN A 81 -10.35 1.01 22.31
N GLU A 82 -10.53 1.73 21.21
CA GLU A 82 -11.75 1.68 20.42
C GLU A 82 -11.60 0.76 19.22
N GLU A 83 -12.73 0.19 18.78
CA GLU A 83 -12.81 -0.58 17.54
C GLU A 83 -12.31 0.24 16.36
N GLN A 84 -11.50 -0.37 15.52
CA GLN A 84 -10.97 0.23 14.30
C GLN A 84 -11.78 -0.22 13.10
N TYR A 85 -12.16 0.73 12.25
CA TYR A 85 -12.98 0.47 11.07
C TYR A 85 -12.14 0.57 9.81
N LEU A 86 -12.07 -0.51 9.06
CA LEU A 86 -11.21 -0.65 7.89
C LEU A 86 -12.00 -0.95 6.63
N LEU A 87 -11.72 -0.18 5.61
CA LEU A 87 -12.30 -0.29 4.30
C LEU A 87 -11.21 -0.62 3.28
N THR A 88 -11.41 -1.63 2.42
CA THR A 88 -10.49 -1.92 1.33
C THR A 88 -11.09 -1.51 0.00
N LEU A 89 -10.46 -0.53 -0.64
CA LEU A 89 -10.77 -0.11 -2.00
C LEU A 89 -9.88 -0.81 -2.99
N LYS A 90 -10.45 -1.21 -4.12
CA LYS A 90 -9.78 -2.03 -5.13
C LYS A 90 -10.05 -1.54 -6.54
N LYS A 91 -9.13 -1.86 -7.45
CA LYS A 91 -9.31 -1.72 -8.89
C LYS A 91 -8.67 -2.90 -9.60
N PRO A 92 -9.36 -3.60 -10.53
CA PRO A 92 -8.75 -4.63 -11.34
C PRO A 92 -7.53 -4.09 -12.08
N ALA A 93 -6.44 -4.85 -12.07
CA ALA A 93 -5.20 -4.49 -12.80
C ALA A 93 -5.15 -5.13 -14.18
N ASN A 94 -6.00 -6.12 -14.45
CA ASN A 94 -6.14 -6.75 -15.74
C ASN A 94 -7.61 -7.02 -16.07
N TYR A 95 -7.88 -7.28 -17.33
CA TYR A 95 -9.19 -7.58 -17.85
C TYR A 95 -9.10 -8.65 -18.94
N LYS A 96 -10.18 -9.39 -19.12
CA LYS A 96 -10.29 -10.37 -20.21
C LYS A 96 -10.77 -9.64 -21.46
N ASP A 97 -9.93 -9.67 -22.51
CA ASP A 97 -10.27 -9.12 -23.80
C ASP A 97 -11.47 -9.89 -24.41
N LYS A 98 -12.47 -9.15 -24.88
CA LYS A 98 -13.73 -9.75 -25.35
C LYS A 98 -13.59 -10.48 -26.69
N GLU A 99 -12.64 -10.06 -27.52
CA GLU A 99 -12.44 -10.61 -28.85
C GLU A 99 -11.52 -11.83 -28.83
N THR A 100 -10.40 -11.72 -28.10
CA THR A 100 -9.37 -12.75 -28.05
C THR A 100 -9.50 -13.70 -26.87
N GLY A 101 -10.27 -13.33 -25.86
CA GLY A 101 -10.38 -14.08 -24.60
C GLY A 101 -9.11 -14.04 -23.74
N GLN A 102 -8.07 -13.33 -24.20
CA GLN A 102 -6.80 -13.23 -23.47
C GLN A 102 -6.88 -12.23 -22.32
N LEU A 103 -6.09 -12.50 -21.28
CA LEU A 103 -5.93 -11.58 -20.17
C LEU A 103 -4.95 -10.48 -20.55
N LYS A 104 -5.37 -9.22 -20.47
CA LYS A 104 -4.56 -8.03 -20.75
C LYS A 104 -4.50 -7.14 -19.51
N ASP A 105 -3.34 -6.54 -19.27
CA ASP A 105 -3.23 -5.52 -18.22
C ASP A 105 -3.98 -4.24 -18.64
N ILE A 106 -4.53 -3.51 -17.66
CA ILE A 106 -5.17 -2.23 -17.94
C ILE A 106 -4.12 -1.23 -18.45
N PRO A 107 -4.49 -0.36 -19.41
CA PRO A 107 -3.59 0.70 -19.87
C PRO A 107 -3.14 1.59 -18.69
N ASP A 108 -1.91 2.10 -18.77
CA ASP A 108 -1.32 2.90 -17.71
C ASP A 108 -2.16 4.12 -17.31
N ALA A 109 -2.82 4.76 -18.27
CA ALA A 109 -3.72 5.90 -18.03
C ALA A 109 -4.90 5.57 -17.10
N TYR A 110 -5.26 4.29 -16.97
CA TYR A 110 -6.37 3.86 -16.10
C TYR A 110 -5.91 3.29 -14.76
N ARG A 111 -4.60 3.24 -14.51
CA ARG A 111 -4.09 2.75 -13.23
C ARG A 111 -4.37 3.77 -12.13
N PRO A 112 -4.69 3.31 -10.91
CA PRO A 112 -4.77 4.22 -9.77
C PRO A 112 -3.41 4.82 -9.46
N ARG A 113 -3.40 6.10 -9.06
CA ARG A 113 -2.19 6.87 -8.78
C ARG A 113 -2.05 7.18 -7.31
N ALA A 114 -0.80 7.28 -6.87
CA ALA A 114 -0.43 7.83 -5.58
C ALA A 114 0.22 9.19 -5.79
N LEU A 115 -0.36 10.22 -5.20
CA LEU A 115 0.03 11.61 -5.38
C LEU A 115 0.48 12.18 -4.04
N ILE A 116 1.46 13.07 -4.06
CA ILE A 116 1.91 13.84 -2.89
C ILE A 116 1.91 15.32 -3.28
N ASP A 117 1.50 16.20 -2.38
CA ASP A 117 1.69 17.64 -2.54
C ASP A 117 3.19 17.95 -2.48
N ASP A 118 3.72 18.61 -3.49
CA ASP A 118 5.14 19.01 -3.59
C ASP A 118 5.49 20.21 -2.71
N GLY A 119 4.51 20.74 -1.98
CA GLY A 119 4.65 21.95 -1.14
C GLY A 119 4.45 23.27 -1.88
N ASN A 120 4.25 23.22 -3.20
CA ASN A 120 3.95 24.39 -4.05
C ASN A 120 2.48 24.40 -4.49
N GLY A 121 1.69 23.42 -4.04
CA GLY A 121 0.30 23.23 -4.42
C GLY A 121 0.11 22.42 -5.70
N GLU A 122 1.17 21.83 -6.22
CA GLU A 122 1.13 20.86 -7.31
C GLU A 122 1.22 19.43 -6.76
N LEU A 123 0.63 18.48 -7.46
CA LEU A 123 0.63 17.07 -7.06
C LEU A 123 1.68 16.29 -7.88
N GLU A 124 2.67 15.75 -7.18
CA GLU A 124 3.67 14.85 -7.74
C GLU A 124 3.12 13.41 -7.78
N ASP A 125 3.22 12.72 -8.92
CA ASP A 125 2.92 11.29 -9.02
C ASP A 125 4.09 10.46 -8.49
N VAL A 126 3.89 9.86 -7.34
CA VAL A 126 4.88 9.03 -6.65
C VAL A 126 4.57 7.53 -6.73
N THR A 127 3.65 7.12 -7.58
CA THR A 127 3.17 5.73 -7.68
C THR A 127 4.29 4.72 -7.84
N PHE A 128 5.35 5.08 -8.59
CA PHE A 128 6.47 4.18 -8.89
C PHE A 128 7.78 4.56 -8.19
N THR A 129 7.84 5.74 -7.61
CA THR A 129 9.07 6.29 -7.02
C THR A 129 9.14 6.14 -5.52
N LYS A 130 7.99 6.03 -4.84
CA LYS A 130 7.94 5.92 -3.38
C LYS A 130 7.04 4.77 -2.95
N LEU A 131 7.48 4.03 -1.94
CA LEU A 131 6.62 3.08 -1.23
C LEU A 131 5.90 3.81 -0.09
N ILE A 132 4.59 3.64 -0.06
CA ILE A 132 3.74 4.24 0.97
C ILE A 132 3.58 3.23 2.10
N GLY A 133 4.16 3.53 3.23
CA GLY A 133 4.14 2.68 4.41
C GLY A 133 2.80 2.71 5.15
N ASN A 134 2.56 1.65 5.93
CA ASN A 134 1.42 1.59 6.82
C ASN A 134 1.44 2.75 7.83
N GLY A 135 0.28 3.37 8.04
CA GLY A 135 0.15 4.52 8.93
C GLY A 135 0.36 5.87 8.25
N SER A 136 0.67 5.90 6.94
CA SER A 136 0.54 7.14 6.16
C SER A 136 -0.87 7.68 6.26
N LYS A 137 -1.05 9.00 6.14
CA LYS A 137 -2.37 9.62 6.16
C LYS A 137 -2.64 10.33 4.85
N GLY A 138 -3.92 10.47 4.50
CA GLY A 138 -4.26 11.16 3.26
C GLY A 138 -5.72 11.12 2.90
N VAL A 139 -5.95 11.25 1.61
CA VAL A 139 -7.26 11.27 0.96
C VAL A 139 -7.33 10.15 -0.06
N VAL A 140 -8.45 9.45 -0.11
CA VAL A 140 -8.70 8.41 -1.12
C VAL A 140 -9.82 8.85 -2.04
N GLN A 141 -9.56 8.80 -3.34
CA GLN A 141 -10.54 9.07 -4.38
C GLN A 141 -11.06 7.77 -4.98
N TYR A 142 -12.35 7.68 -5.15
CA TYR A 142 -13.02 6.52 -5.72
C TYR A 142 -14.21 6.92 -6.61
N GLU A 143 -14.58 6.04 -7.51
CA GLU A 143 -15.81 6.17 -8.30
C GLU A 143 -16.86 5.18 -7.79
N VAL A 144 -18.12 5.58 -7.90
CA VAL A 144 -19.28 4.73 -7.57
C VAL A 144 -19.81 4.11 -8.84
N ASN A 145 -19.86 2.80 -8.90
CA ASN A 145 -20.42 2.04 -10.01
C ASN A 145 -21.58 1.18 -9.52
N SER A 146 -22.70 1.24 -10.24
CA SER A 146 -23.87 0.41 -9.96
C SER A 146 -24.18 -0.48 -11.15
N ASN A 147 -24.50 -1.74 -10.88
CA ASN A 147 -24.96 -2.71 -11.85
C ASN A 147 -25.97 -3.67 -11.20
N ASP A 148 -26.41 -4.68 -11.94
CA ASP A 148 -27.40 -5.68 -11.47
C ASP A 148 -26.95 -6.44 -10.22
N TYR A 149 -25.66 -6.46 -9.94
CA TYR A 149 -25.06 -7.13 -8.76
C TYR A 149 -24.95 -6.21 -7.54
N GLY A 150 -25.20 -4.91 -7.69
CA GLY A 150 -25.15 -3.93 -6.61
C GLY A 150 -24.31 -2.70 -6.91
N THR A 151 -24.08 -1.90 -5.85
CA THR A 151 -23.27 -0.69 -5.89
C THR A 151 -21.88 -0.98 -5.34
N PHE A 152 -20.85 -0.53 -6.04
CA PHE A 152 -19.45 -0.78 -5.76
C PHE A 152 -18.65 0.52 -5.82
N ALA A 153 -17.70 0.66 -4.91
CA ALA A 153 -16.69 1.70 -4.96
C ALA A 153 -15.42 1.13 -5.63
N LYS A 154 -14.85 1.89 -6.55
CA LYS A 154 -13.66 1.51 -7.30
C LYS A 154 -12.57 2.56 -7.11
N LEU A 155 -11.39 2.12 -6.70
CA LEU A 155 -10.24 2.99 -6.43
C LEU A 155 -9.82 3.77 -7.68
N LEU A 156 -9.63 5.07 -7.54
CA LEU A 156 -9.11 5.95 -8.60
C LEU A 156 -7.70 6.44 -8.28
N ALA A 157 -7.52 7.03 -7.10
CA ALA A 157 -6.24 7.59 -6.68
C ALA A 157 -6.18 7.71 -5.15
N ILE A 158 -4.99 7.94 -4.64
CA ILE A 158 -4.77 8.42 -3.28
C ILE A 158 -3.92 9.69 -3.33
N ARG A 159 -4.18 10.64 -2.42
CA ARG A 159 -3.26 11.71 -2.09
C ARG A 159 -2.70 11.42 -0.69
N VAL A 160 -1.40 11.47 -0.56
CA VAL A 160 -0.71 11.22 0.71
C VAL A 160 -0.31 12.56 1.30
N ASP A 161 -0.87 12.90 2.45
CA ASP A 161 -0.63 14.17 3.15
C ASP A 161 0.48 13.99 4.21
N GLU A 162 0.55 12.82 4.87
CA GLU A 162 1.63 12.44 5.78
C GLU A 162 2.19 11.08 5.34
N LEU A 163 3.42 11.08 4.83
CA LEU A 163 4.06 9.88 4.29
C LEU A 163 4.88 9.15 5.35
N VAL A 164 4.59 7.89 5.56
CA VAL A 164 5.50 6.92 6.18
C VAL A 164 6.29 6.24 5.07
N VAL A 165 7.58 6.58 4.96
CA VAL A 165 8.46 6.00 3.92
C VAL A 165 8.91 4.62 4.36
N VAL A 166 8.81 3.66 3.43
CA VAL A 166 9.41 2.32 3.56
C VAL A 166 10.58 2.24 2.60
N GLU A 167 11.79 2.11 3.13
CA GLU A 167 12.96 1.87 2.29
C GLU A 167 12.91 0.45 1.72
N GLN A 168 13.15 0.33 0.41
CA GLN A 168 13.30 -0.98 -0.24
C GLN A 168 14.67 -1.57 0.15
N GLY A 169 14.71 -2.29 1.27
CA GLY A 169 15.78 -3.24 1.53
C GLY A 169 15.36 -4.65 1.10
N ASP A 170 16.32 -5.53 0.90
CA ASP A 170 16.10 -6.95 0.52
C ASP A 170 15.24 -7.76 1.51
N SER A 171 14.72 -7.10 2.54
CA SER A 171 13.91 -7.66 3.62
C SER A 171 12.56 -6.95 3.77
N ALA A 172 11.95 -6.46 2.71
CA ALA A 172 10.72 -5.65 2.72
C ALA A 172 9.54 -6.19 3.57
N GLY A 173 9.60 -7.45 4.02
CA GLY A 173 8.61 -8.04 4.92
C GLY A 173 8.87 -7.84 6.42
N LYS A 174 10.08 -7.39 6.82
CA LYS A 174 10.45 -7.30 8.25
C LYS A 174 10.45 -5.87 8.82
N PHE A 175 10.43 -4.84 7.98
CA PHE A 175 10.55 -3.45 8.41
C PHE A 175 9.25 -2.80 8.88
N ASN A 176 8.10 -3.42 8.63
CA ASN A 176 6.80 -2.90 9.09
C ASN A 176 6.66 -2.84 10.63
N VAL A 177 7.60 -3.45 11.35
CA VAL A 177 7.58 -3.53 12.82
C VAL A 177 8.36 -2.40 13.50
N LEU A 178 9.19 -1.66 12.75
CA LEU A 178 10.15 -0.72 13.34
C LEU A 178 9.66 0.74 13.42
N GLY A 179 8.44 1.02 12.99
CA GLY A 179 7.92 2.39 13.04
C GLY A 179 8.69 3.35 12.12
N LYS A 180 8.62 4.63 12.38
CA LYS A 180 9.24 5.70 11.58
C LYS A 180 10.75 5.49 11.47
N VAL A 181 11.22 4.97 10.34
CA VAL A 181 12.65 4.95 10.01
C VAL A 181 12.99 6.31 9.40
N LYS A 182 13.78 7.12 10.10
CA LYS A 182 14.41 8.31 9.49
C LYS A 182 15.33 7.82 8.37
N SER A 183 15.30 8.50 7.23
CA SER A 183 16.15 8.13 6.09
C SER A 183 17.61 8.11 6.50
N LEU A 184 18.36 7.11 6.03
CA LEU A 184 19.81 7.00 6.25
C LEU A 184 20.61 8.23 5.75
N ALA A 185 20.01 9.05 4.89
CA ALA A 185 20.60 10.30 4.39
C ALA A 185 20.74 11.39 5.49
N GLU A 186 20.02 11.25 6.61
CA GLU A 186 20.10 12.21 7.73
C GLU A 186 21.06 11.78 8.85
N ASN A 187 21.77 10.65 8.68
CA ASN A 187 22.74 10.18 9.66
C ASN A 187 24.17 10.26 9.12
N PRO A 188 24.89 11.40 9.32
CA PRO A 188 26.22 11.60 8.78
C PRO A 188 27.28 10.62 9.34
N ASN A 189 26.94 9.83 10.36
CA ASN A 189 27.86 8.86 10.98
C ASN A 189 27.70 7.40 10.48
N ALA A 190 26.76 7.12 9.56
CA ALA A 190 26.58 5.75 9.05
C ALA A 190 27.60 5.36 7.98
N ASN A 191 28.32 6.33 7.39
CA ASN A 191 29.30 6.08 6.30
C ASN A 191 30.75 5.86 6.75
N SER A 192 31.05 5.85 8.06
CA SER A 192 32.43 5.72 8.53
C SER A 192 32.82 4.33 9.06
N LYS A 193 31.96 3.30 8.95
CA LYS A 193 32.26 1.94 9.41
C LYS A 193 32.24 0.83 8.35
N ALA A 194 32.10 1.20 7.08
CA ALA A 194 32.10 0.21 5.98
C ALA A 194 33.42 0.17 5.17
N GLN A 195 34.49 0.72 5.70
CA GLN A 195 35.75 0.78 4.98
C GLN A 195 36.97 0.47 5.88
N GLU A 196 36.93 -0.65 6.58
CA GLU A 196 38.15 -1.26 7.13
C GLU A 196 37.87 -2.73 7.47
N THR A 197 37.99 -3.60 6.50
CA THR A 197 38.47 -5.00 6.63
C THR A 197 38.57 -5.62 5.24
N SER A 198 39.51 -5.14 4.48
CA SER A 198 40.18 -5.93 3.47
C SER A 198 41.66 -5.56 3.55
N VAL A 199 42.47 -6.51 3.81
CA VAL A 199 43.90 -6.67 3.72
C VAL A 199 44.49 -7.14 5.05
N ALA A 200 44.79 -8.42 5.10
CA ALA A 200 46.04 -8.97 5.49
C ALA A 200 46.10 -10.43 5.05
N THR A 201 46.75 -10.59 3.96
CA THR A 201 47.38 -11.79 3.48
C THR A 201 48.48 -12.22 4.44
N ASP A 202 48.66 -13.53 4.40
CA ASP A 202 49.96 -14.18 4.31
C ASP A 202 50.64 -14.51 5.65
N ASP A 203 50.95 -15.68 5.83
CA ASP A 203 52.20 -16.39 5.64
C ASP A 203 52.38 -17.53 6.65
N SER A 204 52.57 -18.70 6.10
CA SER A 204 53.55 -19.73 6.43
C SER A 204 53.76 -20.15 7.90
N GLN A 205 53.55 -21.38 8.20
CA GLN A 205 54.61 -22.38 8.35
C GLN A 205 54.10 -23.71 8.91
N GLU A 206 54.55 -24.75 8.20
CA GLU A 206 54.86 -26.11 8.55
C GLU A 206 55.20 -26.39 10.01
N ASN A 207 54.74 -27.53 10.49
CA ASN A 207 55.52 -28.62 11.04
C ASN A 207 54.54 -29.69 11.53
N GLU A 208 54.59 -30.82 10.91
CA GLU A 208 55.20 -32.12 11.25
C GLU A 208 54.98 -32.60 12.70
N ASP A 209 54.55 -33.80 12.66
CA ASP A 209 54.84 -34.91 13.54
C ASP A 209 53.85 -35.33 14.62
N ASP A 210 53.61 -36.62 14.44
CA ASP A 210 53.54 -37.75 15.38
C ASP A 210 52.18 -38.14 16.02
N GLN A 211 51.79 -39.30 15.52
CA GLN A 211 51.58 -40.59 16.21
C GLN A 211 50.63 -40.63 17.39
N TRP A 212 49.59 -41.34 17.21
CA TRP A 212 49.14 -42.69 17.64
C TRP A 212 47.74 -42.97 17.18
#